data_89377ab1cc4bb48467135a717d2bf3b1
#
_entry.id   89377ab1cc4bb48467135a717d2bf3b1
#
_cell.length_a   1.000
_cell.length_b   1.000
_cell.length_c   1.000
_cell.angle_alpha   90.00
_cell.angle_beta   90.00
_cell.angle_gamma   90.00
#
_symmetry.space_group_name_H-M   'P 1'
#
loop_
_entity.id
_entity.type
_entity.pdbx_description
1 polymer ?
#
loop_
_entity_poly.entity_id
_entity_poly.type
_entity_poly.pdbx_seq_one_letter_code
_entity_poly.pdbx_strand_id
1 'polypeptide(L)'
;MDENLRTFLQHHSNIKYSLFLKKLKQSIYTPIAQLNAFVHKSTEPICFDDMKNERFDNIKIGDSWGGFFDCAWFKFTADIENMQENLVAVIDVGGEGCIYNNNGKVIQGITNVLGMVDNFQTVKGKAVIPLDRIDTFKDGKVLFYADCGNNGRGGKSSGQARFKRADICVFRQDVLDFYYDILACYQLLSAVNDNAHKREIKTHINKAISLAHNSDSQSILNARNALAKMFDGKYKQDFTVYAVGHGHLDLAWLWPVRETKRKAIRTFSNAIYESEQCQSYVFNGSQPQQYEFIKEKSPEFFEKIKQSVERGNIEPQGGMWVEPDTNLPCGESLIRQCFYGKTYFRNEFGKDVKTLWLPDVFGYTAALPQIIKKCGMDSFMTIKLSWNNINDFPHHTFIWNGLDDSKVLVHMPPEGDYNSNATPYAFEKTYQKYKEKQVSDIALMSFGIGDGGGGPGEYHINMAKRCENLRYIPNVKMSSSESFFDELKKDVSNYPEYKGELYLEKHQGT
;
A
#
# COMPACT_ATOMS: atom_id res chain seq x y z
N MET A 1 -36.12 24.33 0.19
CA MET A 1 -35.99 23.03 -0.51
C MET A 1 -36.00 21.96 0.56
N ASP A 2 -36.93 21.05 0.50
CA ASP A 2 -37.21 20.01 1.50
C ASP A 2 -35.90 19.15 1.71
N GLU A 3 -35.58 18.84 2.95
CA GLU A 3 -34.42 18.06 3.35
C GLU A 3 -34.49 16.65 2.76
N ASN A 4 -35.66 16.08 2.65
CA ASN A 4 -35.93 14.80 1.98
C ASN A 4 -35.58 14.84 0.48
N LEU A 5 -35.93 15.94 -0.21
CA LEU A 5 -35.63 16.15 -1.61
C LEU A 5 -34.09 16.33 -1.83
N ARG A 6 -33.39 17.01 -0.91
CA ARG A 6 -31.94 17.13 -0.94
C ARG A 6 -31.26 15.78 -0.78
N THR A 7 -31.68 15.00 0.20
CA THR A 7 -31.18 13.65 0.47
C THR A 7 -31.43 12.71 -0.72
N PHE A 8 -32.64 12.77 -1.30
CA PHE A 8 -33.00 12.02 -2.50
C PHE A 8 -32.12 12.38 -3.71
N LEU A 9 -31.92 13.67 -4.01
CA LEU A 9 -31.09 14.14 -5.12
C LEU A 9 -29.60 13.80 -4.91
N GLN A 10 -29.13 13.85 -3.67
CA GLN A 10 -27.77 13.46 -3.34
C GLN A 10 -27.57 11.95 -3.50
N HIS A 11 -28.53 11.15 -3.09
CA HIS A 11 -28.53 9.71 -3.27
C HIS A 11 -28.52 9.32 -4.76
N HIS A 12 -29.35 9.96 -5.59
CA HIS A 12 -29.40 9.70 -7.04
C HIS A 12 -28.11 10.12 -7.77
N SER A 13 -27.50 11.25 -7.40
CA SER A 13 -26.21 11.64 -7.99
C SER A 13 -25.09 10.66 -7.61
N ASN A 14 -25.09 10.14 -6.39
CA ASN A 14 -24.12 9.12 -5.94
C ASN A 14 -24.29 7.81 -6.73
N ILE A 15 -25.52 7.37 -6.97
CA ILE A 15 -25.80 6.19 -7.81
C ILE A 15 -25.29 6.40 -9.24
N LYS A 16 -25.58 7.56 -9.85
CA LYS A 16 -25.14 7.89 -11.21
C LYS A 16 -23.60 7.80 -11.34
N TYR A 17 -22.87 8.41 -10.41
CA TYR A 17 -21.40 8.40 -10.43
C TYR A 17 -20.84 6.99 -10.20
N SER A 18 -21.40 6.25 -9.28
CA SER A 18 -20.97 4.88 -8.99
C SER A 18 -21.22 3.94 -10.18
N LEU A 19 -22.36 4.06 -10.86
CA LEU A 19 -22.65 3.27 -12.07
C LEU A 19 -21.72 3.63 -13.22
N PHE A 20 -21.43 4.92 -13.42
CA PHE A 20 -20.49 5.37 -14.44
C PHE A 20 -19.07 4.84 -14.17
N LEU A 21 -18.57 4.99 -12.94
CA LEU A 21 -17.28 4.45 -12.52
C LEU A 21 -17.20 2.93 -12.70
N LYS A 22 -18.28 2.20 -12.37
CA LYS A 22 -18.34 0.75 -12.60
C LYS A 22 -18.21 0.38 -14.08
N LYS A 23 -18.94 1.09 -14.96
CA LYS A 23 -18.86 0.90 -16.42
C LYS A 23 -17.46 1.22 -16.94
N LEU A 24 -16.90 2.37 -16.53
CA LEU A 24 -15.57 2.80 -16.95
C LEU A 24 -14.49 1.79 -16.52
N LYS A 25 -14.57 1.28 -15.29
CA LYS A 25 -13.65 0.24 -14.78
C LYS A 25 -13.66 -1.03 -15.61
N GLN A 26 -14.80 -1.44 -16.15
CA GLN A 26 -14.91 -2.61 -17.02
C GLN A 26 -14.22 -2.41 -18.38
N SER A 27 -14.07 -1.15 -18.82
CA SER A 27 -13.44 -0.80 -20.10
C SER A 27 -11.91 -0.62 -20.00
N ILE A 28 -11.32 -0.67 -18.80
CA ILE A 28 -9.87 -0.56 -18.61
C ILE A 28 -9.15 -1.80 -19.17
N TYR A 29 -9.72 -2.99 -18.97
CA TYR A 29 -9.15 -4.28 -19.36
C TYR A 29 -10.15 -5.02 -20.24
N THR A 30 -9.92 -5.03 -21.55
CA THR A 30 -10.78 -5.72 -22.51
C THR A 30 -10.22 -7.11 -22.81
N PRO A 31 -10.90 -8.20 -22.40
CA PRO A 31 -10.44 -9.56 -22.66
C PRO A 31 -10.39 -9.86 -24.15
N ILE A 32 -9.28 -10.47 -24.61
CA ILE A 32 -9.09 -10.92 -25.99
C ILE A 32 -8.81 -12.43 -26.09
N ALA A 33 -8.28 -13.03 -25.02
CA ALA A 33 -8.02 -14.47 -24.94
C ALA A 33 -8.07 -14.93 -23.48
N GLN A 34 -8.19 -16.23 -23.28
CA GLN A 34 -8.09 -16.89 -21.98
C GLN A 34 -6.74 -17.61 -21.88
N LEU A 35 -6.07 -17.51 -20.74
CA LEU A 35 -4.90 -18.32 -20.43
C LEU A 35 -5.31 -19.76 -20.12
N ASN A 36 -4.56 -20.72 -20.64
CA ASN A 36 -4.60 -22.10 -20.14
C ASN A 36 -3.94 -22.12 -18.77
N ALA A 37 -4.61 -22.72 -17.80
CA ALA A 37 -4.13 -22.79 -16.42
C ALA A 37 -3.96 -24.25 -15.98
N PHE A 38 -2.84 -24.51 -15.34
CA PHE A 38 -2.53 -25.81 -14.74
C PHE A 38 -2.09 -25.58 -13.29
N VAL A 39 -2.34 -26.55 -12.41
CA VAL A 39 -2.05 -26.43 -10.98
C VAL A 39 -1.34 -27.67 -10.44
N HIS A 40 -0.31 -27.45 -9.64
CA HIS A 40 0.25 -28.43 -8.71
C HIS A 40 -0.12 -28.01 -7.29
N LYS A 41 -0.82 -28.86 -6.54
CA LYS A 41 -1.32 -28.59 -5.19
C LYS A 41 -0.41 -29.18 -4.15
N SER A 42 -0.17 -28.45 -3.05
CA SER A 42 0.63 -28.92 -1.93
C SER A 42 0.14 -28.31 -0.61
N THR A 43 0.43 -28.97 0.51
CA THR A 43 0.17 -28.44 1.86
C THR A 43 1.30 -27.55 2.37
N GLU A 44 2.51 -27.72 1.80
CA GLU A 44 3.70 -26.95 2.14
C GLU A 44 4.24 -26.22 0.91
N PRO A 45 4.88 -25.05 1.09
CA PRO A 45 5.54 -24.34 -0.02
C PRO A 45 6.66 -25.16 -0.64
N ILE A 46 6.66 -25.26 -1.97
CA ILE A 46 7.70 -25.92 -2.77
C ILE A 46 8.52 -24.83 -3.47
N CYS A 47 9.85 -24.98 -3.52
CA CYS A 47 10.71 -24.03 -4.23
C CYS A 47 10.53 -24.15 -5.76
N PHE A 48 10.95 -23.11 -6.49
CA PHE A 48 10.77 -23.07 -7.95
C PHE A 48 11.47 -24.22 -8.68
N ASP A 49 12.66 -24.61 -8.25
CA ASP A 49 13.42 -25.67 -8.91
C ASP A 49 12.83 -27.07 -8.68
N ASP A 50 12.34 -27.33 -7.47
CA ASP A 50 11.65 -28.58 -7.15
C ASP A 50 10.32 -28.68 -7.92
N MET A 51 9.57 -27.57 -8.00
CA MET A 51 8.29 -27.49 -8.70
C MET A 51 8.39 -27.86 -10.19
N LYS A 52 9.51 -27.57 -10.85
CA LYS A 52 9.70 -27.91 -12.28
C LYS A 52 9.54 -29.41 -12.57
N ASN A 53 9.82 -30.27 -11.59
CA ASN A 53 9.74 -31.73 -11.71
C ASN A 53 8.36 -32.27 -11.34
N GLU A 54 7.46 -31.41 -10.88
CA GLU A 54 6.13 -31.80 -10.43
C GLU A 54 5.12 -31.90 -11.59
N ARG A 55 4.14 -32.76 -11.39
CA ARG A 55 3.02 -32.88 -12.33
C ARG A 55 2.01 -31.76 -12.09
N PHE A 56 1.58 -31.12 -13.17
CA PHE A 56 0.51 -30.14 -13.19
C PHE A 56 -0.76 -30.72 -13.80
N ASP A 57 -1.87 -30.60 -13.09
CA ASP A 57 -3.18 -30.94 -13.57
C ASP A 57 -3.90 -29.71 -14.12
N ASN A 58 -4.75 -29.90 -15.15
CA ASN A 58 -5.56 -28.84 -15.71
C ASN A 58 -6.55 -28.30 -14.66
N ILE A 59 -6.73 -26.97 -14.58
CA ILE A 59 -7.70 -26.33 -13.70
C ILE A 59 -8.56 -25.33 -14.47
N LYS A 60 -9.88 -25.33 -14.19
CA LYS A 60 -10.85 -24.45 -14.85
C LYS A 60 -11.36 -23.39 -13.88
N ILE A 61 -11.85 -22.28 -14.43
CA ILE A 61 -12.51 -21.23 -13.65
C ILE A 61 -13.68 -21.85 -12.87
N GLY A 62 -13.69 -21.58 -11.55
CA GLY A 62 -14.65 -22.16 -10.60
C GLY A 62 -14.12 -23.35 -9.79
N ASP A 63 -13.08 -24.04 -10.26
CA ASP A 63 -12.48 -25.16 -9.56
C ASP A 63 -11.79 -24.74 -8.26
N SER A 64 -11.81 -25.62 -7.26
CA SER A 64 -11.10 -25.44 -6.00
C SER A 64 -9.69 -26.02 -6.07
N TRP A 65 -8.71 -25.33 -5.46
CA TRP A 65 -7.34 -25.80 -5.48
C TRP A 65 -6.69 -26.01 -4.10
N GLY A 66 -7.25 -25.45 -3.03
CA GLY A 66 -6.69 -25.66 -1.70
C GLY A 66 -7.59 -25.18 -0.58
N GLY A 67 -7.45 -25.76 0.60
CA GLY A 67 -8.02 -25.32 1.86
C GLY A 67 -7.21 -24.20 2.48
N PHE A 68 -7.53 -23.86 3.73
CA PHE A 68 -6.85 -22.79 4.47
C PHE A 68 -5.39 -23.15 4.71
N PHE A 69 -4.49 -22.25 4.33
CA PHE A 69 -3.02 -22.39 4.32
C PHE A 69 -2.45 -23.41 3.33
N ASP A 70 -3.26 -24.05 2.49
CA ASP A 70 -2.70 -24.82 1.41
C ASP A 70 -1.97 -23.94 0.40
N CYS A 71 -1.01 -24.55 -0.28
CA CYS A 71 -0.16 -23.95 -1.28
C CYS A 71 -0.46 -24.54 -2.66
N ALA A 72 -0.15 -23.79 -3.69
CA ALA A 72 -0.20 -24.32 -5.06
C ALA A 72 0.76 -23.55 -5.97
N TRP A 73 1.36 -24.26 -6.92
CA TRP A 73 1.96 -23.64 -8.08
C TRP A 73 0.98 -23.66 -9.24
N PHE A 74 0.77 -22.50 -9.84
CA PHE A 74 0.04 -22.38 -11.10
C PHE A 74 1.03 -22.19 -12.24
N LYS A 75 0.73 -22.82 -13.38
CA LYS A 75 1.40 -22.60 -14.65
C LYS A 75 0.37 -22.04 -15.63
N PHE A 76 0.69 -20.88 -16.22
CA PHE A 76 -0.15 -20.20 -17.19
C PHE A 76 0.51 -20.19 -18.56
N THR A 77 -0.26 -20.54 -19.61
CA THR A 77 0.23 -20.57 -20.99
C THR A 77 -0.79 -20.00 -21.96
N ALA A 78 -0.31 -19.36 -23.02
CA ALA A 78 -1.12 -19.00 -24.20
C ALA A 78 -0.21 -18.83 -25.42
N ASP A 79 -0.78 -18.94 -26.60
CA ASP A 79 -0.20 -18.53 -27.86
C ASP A 79 -1.03 -17.34 -28.38
N ILE A 80 -0.37 -16.24 -28.75
CA ILE A 80 -1.00 -15.01 -29.23
C ILE A 80 -0.56 -14.78 -30.66
N GLU A 81 -1.48 -15.00 -31.59
CA GLU A 81 -1.22 -14.83 -33.04
C GLU A 81 -1.10 -13.35 -33.44
N ASN A 82 -1.93 -12.48 -32.85
CA ASN A 82 -1.97 -11.06 -33.14
C ASN A 82 -1.38 -10.26 -31.97
N MET A 83 -0.09 -10.01 -32.01
CA MET A 83 0.61 -9.16 -31.04
C MET A 83 0.07 -7.74 -31.12
N GLN A 84 -0.46 -7.24 -30.02
CA GLN A 84 -0.89 -5.87 -29.83
C GLN A 84 -0.04 -5.20 -28.75
N GLU A 85 0.04 -3.90 -28.77
CA GLU A 85 0.64 -3.13 -27.67
C GLU A 85 -0.25 -3.19 -26.42
N ASN A 86 0.37 -3.02 -25.26
CA ASN A 86 -0.31 -2.91 -23.95
C ASN A 86 -1.14 -4.15 -23.56
N LEU A 87 -0.64 -5.35 -23.85
CA LEU A 87 -1.25 -6.57 -23.37
C LEU A 87 -0.88 -6.87 -21.91
N VAL A 88 -1.88 -7.25 -21.15
CA VAL A 88 -1.73 -7.65 -19.73
C VAL A 88 -2.44 -8.97 -19.46
N ALA A 89 -1.91 -9.75 -18.51
CA ALA A 89 -2.65 -10.84 -17.90
C ALA A 89 -3.42 -10.32 -16.68
N VAL A 90 -4.70 -10.68 -16.57
CA VAL A 90 -5.52 -10.37 -15.38
C VAL A 90 -5.89 -11.68 -14.70
N ILE A 91 -5.35 -11.89 -13.50
CA ILE A 91 -5.40 -13.17 -12.77
C ILE A 91 -6.05 -13.01 -11.41
N ASP A 92 -6.97 -13.91 -11.08
CA ASP A 92 -7.50 -14.08 -9.73
C ASP A 92 -7.54 -15.59 -9.41
N VAL A 93 -6.57 -16.04 -8.64
CA VAL A 93 -6.48 -17.44 -8.17
C VAL A 93 -7.37 -17.70 -6.95
N GLY A 94 -8.01 -16.66 -6.38
CA GLY A 94 -8.76 -16.77 -5.13
C GLY A 94 -7.89 -16.86 -3.88
N GLY A 95 -6.62 -16.49 -4.00
CA GLY A 95 -5.59 -16.48 -2.96
C GLY A 95 -4.56 -15.38 -3.22
N GLU A 96 -3.44 -15.43 -2.52
CA GLU A 96 -2.28 -14.58 -2.76
C GLU A 96 -1.23 -15.37 -3.56
N GLY A 97 -0.43 -14.68 -4.37
CA GLY A 97 0.65 -15.35 -5.10
C GLY A 97 1.79 -14.42 -5.48
N CYS A 98 2.88 -15.03 -5.90
CA CYS A 98 4.00 -14.34 -6.52
C CYS A 98 4.21 -14.89 -7.93
N ILE A 99 4.30 -14.01 -8.92
CA ILE A 99 4.53 -14.37 -10.32
C ILE A 99 6.03 -14.53 -10.56
N TYR A 100 6.37 -15.60 -11.24
CA TYR A 100 7.72 -15.94 -11.67
C TYR A 100 7.74 -16.15 -13.19
N ASN A 101 8.81 -15.72 -13.85
CA ASN A 101 9.04 -16.09 -15.24
C ASN A 101 9.44 -17.58 -15.36
N ASN A 102 9.66 -18.05 -16.58
CA ASN A 102 10.06 -19.44 -16.86
C ASN A 102 11.45 -19.83 -16.32
N ASN A 103 12.26 -18.86 -15.92
CA ASN A 103 13.59 -19.04 -15.34
C ASN A 103 13.63 -18.93 -13.80
N GLY A 104 12.47 -18.73 -13.15
CA GLY A 104 12.38 -18.61 -11.69
C GLY A 104 12.64 -17.20 -11.16
N LYS A 105 12.72 -16.19 -12.03
CA LYS A 105 12.87 -14.80 -11.58
C LYS A 105 11.53 -14.24 -11.10
N VAL A 106 11.56 -13.60 -9.95
CA VAL A 106 10.41 -12.88 -9.38
C VAL A 106 10.02 -11.71 -10.29
N ILE A 107 8.74 -11.66 -10.67
CA ILE A 107 8.14 -10.59 -11.48
C ILE A 107 7.35 -9.63 -10.58
N GLN A 108 6.30 -10.15 -9.93
CA GLN A 108 5.32 -9.32 -9.22
C GLN A 108 4.45 -10.15 -8.29
N GLY A 109 4.03 -9.57 -7.16
CA GLY A 109 3.01 -10.16 -6.30
C GLY A 109 1.60 -9.97 -6.85
N ILE A 110 0.74 -10.96 -6.63
CA ILE A 110 -0.71 -10.86 -6.80
C ILE A 110 -1.39 -11.12 -5.46
N THR A 111 -2.52 -10.47 -5.20
CA THR A 111 -3.27 -10.66 -3.96
C THR A 111 -4.75 -10.38 -4.15
N ASN A 112 -5.58 -11.20 -3.52
CA ASN A 112 -7.01 -10.97 -3.39
C ASN A 112 -7.36 -10.18 -2.13
N VAL A 113 -6.39 -9.85 -1.28
CA VAL A 113 -6.61 -9.04 -0.08
C VAL A 113 -7.12 -7.66 -0.49
N LEU A 114 -8.24 -7.28 0.11
CA LEU A 114 -8.88 -6.01 -0.13
C LEU A 114 -8.49 -5.05 1.00
N GLY A 115 -8.03 -3.85 0.67
CA GLY A 115 -7.98 -2.75 1.62
C GLY A 115 -9.39 -2.41 2.10
N MET A 116 -9.57 -2.07 3.37
CA MET A 116 -10.79 -1.44 3.85
C MET A 116 -10.80 -0.01 3.36
N VAL A 117 -11.82 0.36 2.60
CA VAL A 117 -12.03 1.74 2.16
C VAL A 117 -13.15 2.35 2.98
N ASP A 118 -12.97 3.62 3.35
CA ASP A 118 -14.05 4.44 3.88
C ASP A 118 -15.28 4.33 2.97
N ASN A 119 -16.37 3.86 3.51
CA ASN A 119 -17.77 3.87 3.06
C ASN A 119 -18.12 3.65 1.57
N PHE A 120 -17.19 3.67 0.59
CA PHE A 120 -17.57 3.75 -0.83
C PHE A 120 -17.01 2.68 -1.77
N GLN A 121 -15.85 2.11 -1.53
CA GLN A 121 -15.30 1.07 -2.41
C GLN A 121 -14.23 0.22 -1.70
N THR A 122 -14.31 -1.09 -1.86
CA THR A 122 -13.18 -1.97 -1.53
C THR A 122 -12.07 -1.78 -2.56
N VAL A 123 -10.86 -1.44 -2.12
CA VAL A 123 -9.67 -1.53 -2.97
C VAL A 123 -9.46 -2.99 -3.32
N LYS A 124 -9.52 -3.32 -4.60
CA LYS A 124 -9.21 -4.68 -5.04
C LYS A 124 -7.72 -4.95 -4.85
N GLY A 125 -7.40 -6.18 -4.56
CA GLY A 125 -6.04 -6.66 -4.57
C GLY A 125 -5.38 -6.55 -5.94
N LYS A 126 -4.09 -6.75 -5.98
CA LYS A 126 -3.26 -6.70 -7.18
C LYS A 126 -3.52 -7.93 -8.06
N ALA A 127 -3.83 -7.74 -9.32
CA ALA A 127 -4.25 -8.84 -10.21
C ALA A 127 -3.74 -8.68 -11.66
N VAL A 128 -3.06 -7.60 -11.99
CA VAL A 128 -2.67 -7.24 -13.36
C VAL A 128 -1.18 -7.41 -13.54
N ILE A 129 -0.77 -8.14 -14.58
CA ILE A 129 0.62 -8.45 -14.91
C ILE A 129 0.87 -8.01 -16.34
N PRO A 130 1.71 -6.98 -16.59
CA PRO A 130 2.11 -6.61 -17.95
C PRO A 130 2.84 -7.77 -18.63
N LEU A 131 2.45 -8.13 -19.86
CA LEU A 131 3.03 -9.27 -20.56
C LEU A 131 4.44 -8.98 -21.09
N ASP A 132 4.80 -7.72 -21.30
CA ASP A 132 6.16 -7.31 -21.66
C ASP A 132 7.22 -7.66 -20.59
N ARG A 133 6.78 -7.94 -19.35
CA ARG A 133 7.62 -8.43 -18.26
C ARG A 133 7.84 -9.95 -18.29
N ILE A 134 7.15 -10.66 -19.17
CA ILE A 134 7.26 -12.10 -19.37
C ILE A 134 8.22 -12.37 -20.52
N ASP A 135 9.37 -12.98 -20.24
CA ASP A 135 10.47 -13.17 -21.22
C ASP A 135 10.02 -13.86 -22.52
N THR A 136 9.10 -14.83 -22.43
CA THR A 136 8.60 -15.60 -23.58
C THR A 136 7.62 -14.86 -24.46
N PHE A 137 7.12 -13.71 -24.01
CA PHE A 137 6.09 -12.98 -24.76
C PHE A 137 6.59 -12.41 -26.11
N LYS A 138 7.90 -12.17 -26.25
CA LYS A 138 8.50 -11.66 -27.49
C LYS A 138 8.21 -12.52 -28.73
N ASP A 139 8.00 -13.81 -28.53
CA ASP A 139 7.69 -14.79 -29.57
C ASP A 139 6.18 -15.10 -29.69
N GLY A 140 5.32 -14.26 -29.11
CA GLY A 140 3.87 -14.48 -29.05
C GLY A 140 3.45 -15.58 -28.08
N LYS A 141 4.41 -16.18 -27.36
CA LYS A 141 4.16 -17.23 -26.39
C LYS A 141 4.11 -16.65 -24.98
N VAL A 142 3.09 -16.99 -24.23
CA VAL A 142 2.98 -16.66 -22.82
C VAL A 142 3.26 -17.90 -22.01
N LEU A 143 4.26 -17.83 -21.13
CA LEU A 143 4.57 -18.86 -20.14
C LEU A 143 5.10 -18.20 -18.87
N PHE A 144 4.38 -18.37 -17.77
CA PHE A 144 4.82 -17.93 -16.45
C PHE A 144 4.18 -18.80 -15.36
N TYR A 145 4.69 -18.66 -14.15
CA TYR A 145 4.26 -19.43 -12.99
C TYR A 145 3.82 -18.49 -11.86
N ALA A 146 2.98 -19.03 -10.95
CA ALA A 146 2.59 -18.34 -9.73
C ALA A 146 2.70 -19.26 -8.52
N ASP A 147 3.50 -18.88 -7.54
CA ASP A 147 3.55 -19.50 -6.20
C ASP A 147 2.42 -18.92 -5.35
N CYS A 148 1.37 -19.69 -5.08
CA CYS A 148 0.12 -19.25 -4.48
C CYS A 148 -0.14 -19.89 -3.11
N GLY A 149 -0.77 -19.13 -2.21
CA GLY A 149 -1.25 -19.58 -0.91
C GLY A 149 -2.67 -19.12 -0.62
N ASN A 150 -3.48 -19.98 0.03
CA ASN A 150 -4.82 -19.63 0.49
C ASN A 150 -4.76 -19.15 1.96
N ASN A 151 -4.37 -17.91 2.17
CA ASN A 151 -4.15 -17.36 3.51
C ASN A 151 -5.40 -16.73 4.14
N GLY A 152 -6.51 -16.66 3.41
CA GLY A 152 -7.70 -15.97 3.87
C GLY A 152 -7.50 -14.46 4.06
N ARG A 153 -8.49 -13.80 4.64
CA ARG A 153 -8.39 -12.39 5.04
C ARG A 153 -8.29 -12.29 6.56
N GLY A 154 -7.16 -11.75 7.05
CA GLY A 154 -6.94 -11.57 8.50
C GLY A 154 -7.14 -12.88 9.28
N GLY A 155 -6.59 -14.01 8.77
CA GLY A 155 -6.70 -15.32 9.40
C GLY A 155 -8.09 -15.94 9.42
N LYS A 156 -9.10 -15.30 8.81
CA LYS A 156 -10.43 -15.90 8.67
C LYS A 156 -10.43 -16.83 7.47
N SER A 157 -10.71 -18.10 7.70
CA SER A 157 -10.88 -19.09 6.64
C SER A 157 -11.92 -18.59 5.63
N SER A 158 -11.53 -18.47 4.37
CA SER A 158 -12.46 -18.26 3.25
C SER A 158 -13.04 -19.58 2.72
N GLY A 159 -12.76 -20.70 3.40
CA GLY A 159 -13.03 -22.03 2.89
C GLY A 159 -12.03 -22.44 1.81
N GLN A 160 -12.51 -23.11 0.77
CA GLN A 160 -11.69 -23.51 -0.37
C GLN A 160 -11.35 -22.33 -1.27
N ALA A 161 -10.06 -22.17 -1.59
CA ALA A 161 -9.64 -21.24 -2.63
C ALA A 161 -10.16 -21.69 -3.99
N ARG A 162 -10.73 -20.76 -4.75
CA ARG A 162 -11.28 -21.03 -6.08
C ARG A 162 -10.56 -20.20 -7.12
N PHE A 163 -10.18 -20.85 -8.22
CA PHE A 163 -9.66 -20.17 -9.40
C PHE A 163 -10.78 -19.39 -10.08
N LYS A 164 -10.62 -18.07 -10.26
CA LYS A 164 -11.72 -17.19 -10.68
C LYS A 164 -11.51 -16.52 -12.02
N ARG A 165 -10.24 -16.25 -12.40
CA ARG A 165 -9.94 -15.51 -13.61
C ARG A 165 -8.50 -15.72 -14.08
N ALA A 166 -8.32 -15.86 -15.40
CA ALA A 166 -7.02 -15.77 -16.07
C ALA A 166 -7.23 -15.36 -17.53
N ASP A 167 -7.31 -14.06 -17.77
CA ASP A 167 -7.54 -13.48 -19.10
C ASP A 167 -6.31 -12.74 -19.58
N ILE A 168 -6.09 -12.76 -20.89
CA ILE A 168 -5.25 -11.79 -21.60
C ILE A 168 -6.15 -10.64 -22.04
N CYS A 169 -5.78 -9.43 -21.69
CA CYS A 169 -6.57 -8.23 -21.95
C CYS A 169 -5.73 -7.17 -22.66
N VAL A 170 -6.41 -6.41 -23.52
CA VAL A 170 -5.89 -5.10 -23.96
C VAL A 170 -6.10 -4.12 -22.83
N PHE A 171 -5.04 -3.46 -22.41
CA PHE A 171 -5.04 -2.44 -21.37
C PHE A 171 -5.20 -1.04 -21.95
N ARG A 172 -6.12 -0.26 -21.41
CA ARG A 172 -6.44 1.10 -21.79
C ARG A 172 -5.95 2.09 -20.73
N GLN A 173 -4.73 2.59 -20.88
CA GLN A 173 -4.14 3.59 -19.98
C GLN A 173 -4.95 4.89 -19.91
N ASP A 174 -5.46 5.35 -21.04
CA ASP A 174 -6.29 6.55 -21.13
C ASP A 174 -7.60 6.41 -20.32
N VAL A 175 -8.21 5.23 -20.33
CA VAL A 175 -9.42 4.93 -19.56
C VAL A 175 -9.09 4.80 -18.06
N LEU A 176 -7.96 4.18 -17.72
CA LEU A 176 -7.48 4.09 -16.34
C LEU A 176 -7.26 5.48 -15.74
N ASP A 177 -6.57 6.34 -16.46
CA ASP A 177 -6.30 7.70 -16.02
C ASP A 177 -7.61 8.48 -15.80
N PHE A 178 -8.54 8.40 -16.75
CA PHE A 178 -9.84 9.04 -16.61
C PHE A 178 -10.67 8.47 -15.45
N TYR A 179 -10.60 7.15 -15.23
CA TYR A 179 -11.25 6.49 -14.10
C TYR A 179 -10.77 7.10 -12.78
N TYR A 180 -9.46 7.26 -12.60
CA TYR A 180 -8.91 7.83 -11.36
C TYR A 180 -9.14 9.35 -11.25
N ASP A 181 -9.17 10.08 -12.36
CA ASP A 181 -9.51 11.51 -12.36
C ASP A 181 -10.95 11.73 -11.87
N ILE A 182 -11.92 10.95 -12.37
CA ILE A 182 -13.32 10.99 -11.91
C ILE A 182 -13.43 10.51 -10.46
N LEU A 183 -12.74 9.42 -10.11
CA LEU A 183 -12.80 8.84 -8.76
C LEU A 183 -12.28 9.83 -7.71
N ALA A 184 -11.15 10.49 -7.98
CA ALA A 184 -10.60 11.51 -7.08
C ALA A 184 -11.56 12.68 -6.91
N CYS A 185 -12.15 13.20 -7.99
CA CYS A 185 -13.16 14.26 -7.91
C CYS A 185 -14.44 13.80 -7.16
N TYR A 186 -14.84 12.55 -7.36
CA TYR A 186 -16.01 12.01 -6.66
C TYR A 186 -15.76 11.87 -5.15
N GLN A 187 -14.61 11.33 -4.76
CA GLN A 187 -14.22 11.19 -3.36
C GLN A 187 -13.97 12.56 -2.69
N LEU A 188 -13.52 13.56 -3.45
CA LEU A 188 -13.37 14.93 -2.96
C LEU A 188 -14.69 15.51 -2.41
N LEU A 189 -15.84 15.08 -2.92
CA LEU A 189 -17.15 15.54 -2.41
C LEU A 189 -17.37 15.22 -0.92
N SER A 190 -16.74 14.16 -0.40
CA SER A 190 -16.78 13.81 1.03
C SER A 190 -15.75 14.57 1.87
N ALA A 191 -14.67 15.04 1.26
CA ALA A 191 -13.62 15.80 1.94
C ALA A 191 -13.97 17.29 2.10
N VAL A 192 -14.78 17.85 1.19
CA VAL A 192 -15.13 19.26 1.17
C VAL A 192 -16.45 19.51 1.90
N ASN A 193 -16.49 20.50 2.77
CA ASN A 193 -17.71 20.89 3.50
C ASN A 193 -18.50 22.01 2.79
N ASP A 194 -17.81 22.93 2.09
CA ASP A 194 -18.42 24.07 1.41
C ASP A 194 -19.33 23.67 0.25
N ASN A 195 -20.56 24.18 0.24
CA ASN A 195 -21.57 23.84 -0.76
C ASN A 195 -21.28 24.45 -2.15
N ALA A 196 -20.55 25.57 -2.24
CA ALA A 196 -20.18 26.16 -3.53
C ALA A 196 -19.11 25.30 -4.19
N HIS A 197 -18.11 24.87 -3.42
CA HIS A 197 -17.08 23.94 -3.90
C HIS A 197 -17.71 22.60 -4.34
N LYS A 198 -18.64 22.04 -3.55
CA LYS A 198 -19.36 20.80 -3.95
C LYS A 198 -20.12 20.97 -5.27
N ARG A 199 -20.75 22.14 -5.50
CA ARG A 199 -21.42 22.42 -6.78
C ARG A 199 -20.45 22.50 -7.94
N GLU A 200 -19.31 23.17 -7.76
CA GLU A 200 -18.25 23.25 -8.77
C GLU A 200 -17.74 21.86 -9.15
N ILE A 201 -17.37 21.02 -8.16
CA ILE A 201 -16.91 19.65 -8.38
C ILE A 201 -17.94 18.85 -9.18
N LYS A 202 -19.21 18.87 -8.75
CA LYS A 202 -20.31 18.17 -9.46
C LYS A 202 -20.49 18.66 -10.90
N THR A 203 -20.32 19.96 -11.16
CA THR A 203 -20.42 20.54 -12.51
C THR A 203 -19.32 19.97 -13.42
N HIS A 204 -18.07 19.91 -12.92
CA HIS A 204 -16.96 19.33 -13.68
C HIS A 204 -17.13 17.83 -13.92
N ILE A 205 -17.54 17.05 -12.91
CA ILE A 205 -17.83 15.62 -13.05
C ILE A 205 -18.94 15.39 -14.10
N ASN A 206 -20.06 16.12 -14.03
CA ASN A 206 -21.17 15.94 -14.96
C ASN A 206 -20.77 16.29 -16.40
N LYS A 207 -19.99 17.36 -16.59
CA LYS A 207 -19.45 17.72 -17.91
C LYS A 207 -18.53 16.64 -18.47
N ALA A 208 -17.62 16.11 -17.65
CA ALA A 208 -16.72 15.03 -18.06
C ALA A 208 -17.50 13.76 -18.45
N ILE A 209 -18.47 13.35 -17.65
CA ILE A 209 -19.35 12.20 -17.95
C ILE A 209 -20.09 12.39 -19.29
N SER A 210 -20.60 13.60 -19.56
CA SER A 210 -21.32 13.87 -20.81
C SER A 210 -20.42 13.81 -22.05
N LEU A 211 -19.13 14.10 -21.92
CA LEU A 211 -18.16 14.05 -23.01
C LEU A 211 -17.62 12.65 -23.29
N ALA A 212 -17.64 11.76 -22.31
CA ALA A 212 -17.10 10.40 -22.40
C ALA A 212 -18.09 9.35 -22.92
N HIS A 213 -19.14 9.75 -23.66
CA HIS A 213 -20.26 8.88 -24.04
C HIS A 213 -19.86 7.70 -24.96
N ASN A 214 -18.90 7.87 -25.87
CA ASN A 214 -18.45 6.83 -26.81
C ASN A 214 -17.29 5.97 -26.27
N SER A 215 -16.64 6.39 -25.18
CA SER A 215 -15.46 5.73 -24.59
C SER A 215 -14.29 5.52 -25.57
N ASP A 216 -14.28 6.22 -26.72
CA ASP A 216 -13.10 6.28 -27.60
C ASP A 216 -12.05 7.24 -27.00
N SER A 217 -10.78 7.14 -27.46
CA SER A 217 -9.67 7.90 -26.89
C SER A 217 -9.85 9.41 -26.98
N GLN A 218 -10.49 9.92 -28.05
CA GLN A 218 -10.74 11.35 -28.20
C GLN A 218 -11.81 11.85 -27.22
N SER A 219 -12.89 11.09 -27.04
CA SER A 219 -13.94 11.43 -26.06
C SER A 219 -13.40 11.37 -24.63
N ILE A 220 -12.54 10.40 -24.30
CA ILE A 220 -11.85 10.30 -23.02
C ILE A 220 -10.93 11.51 -22.78
N LEU A 221 -10.13 11.90 -23.78
CA LEU A 221 -9.27 13.08 -23.69
C LEU A 221 -10.08 14.36 -23.44
N ASN A 222 -11.18 14.56 -24.15
CA ASN A 222 -12.07 15.70 -23.96
C ASN A 222 -12.70 15.71 -22.56
N ALA A 223 -13.07 14.55 -22.07
CA ALA A 223 -13.61 14.39 -20.71
C ALA A 223 -12.56 14.70 -19.62
N ARG A 224 -11.33 14.25 -19.78
CA ARG A 224 -10.21 14.58 -18.88
C ARG A 224 -9.91 16.09 -18.88
N ASN A 225 -9.91 16.73 -20.06
CA ASN A 225 -9.73 18.18 -20.18
C ASN A 225 -10.83 18.96 -19.42
N ALA A 226 -12.05 18.44 -19.37
CA ALA A 226 -13.13 19.06 -18.57
C ALA A 226 -12.89 18.98 -17.05
N LEU A 227 -12.04 18.07 -16.58
CA LEU A 227 -11.61 17.95 -15.17
C LEU A 227 -10.31 18.69 -14.87
N ALA A 228 -9.54 19.14 -15.87
CA ALA A 228 -8.19 19.69 -15.67
C ALA A 228 -8.15 20.83 -14.63
N LYS A 229 -9.19 21.63 -14.55
CA LYS A 229 -9.32 22.69 -13.54
C LYS A 229 -9.30 22.15 -12.11
N MET A 230 -9.80 20.93 -11.88
CA MET A 230 -9.81 20.33 -10.53
C MET A 230 -8.41 19.91 -10.06
N PHE A 231 -7.47 19.77 -11.00
CA PHE A 231 -6.09 19.34 -10.77
C PHE A 231 -5.06 20.44 -11.10
N ASP A 232 -5.39 21.70 -10.85
CA ASP A 232 -4.50 22.84 -11.14
C ASP A 232 -3.67 23.29 -9.89
N GLY A 233 -3.77 22.58 -8.78
CA GLY A 233 -3.04 22.87 -7.56
C GLY A 233 -3.47 24.13 -6.80
N LYS A 234 -4.60 24.76 -7.18
CA LYS A 234 -5.11 25.98 -6.54
C LYS A 234 -6.05 25.67 -5.38
N TYR A 235 -6.28 26.65 -4.54
CA TYR A 235 -7.18 26.59 -3.37
C TYR A 235 -6.85 25.44 -2.42
N LYS A 236 -5.57 25.13 -2.27
CA LYS A 236 -5.05 24.22 -1.26
C LYS A 236 -4.94 24.92 0.09
N GLN A 237 -4.90 24.12 1.14
CA GLN A 237 -4.60 24.60 2.49
C GLN A 237 -3.09 24.81 2.62
N ASP A 238 -2.69 25.74 3.47
CA ASP A 238 -1.27 25.94 3.83
C ASP A 238 -0.84 24.88 4.86
N PHE A 239 -0.79 23.66 4.37
CA PHE A 239 -0.43 22.45 5.13
C PHE A 239 -0.01 21.35 4.15
N THR A 240 1.04 20.61 4.46
CA THR A 240 1.55 19.54 3.59
C THR A 240 1.49 18.18 4.27
N VAL A 241 0.87 17.21 3.61
CA VAL A 241 0.90 15.80 4.03
C VAL A 241 1.96 15.06 3.23
N TYR A 242 2.97 14.56 3.94
CA TYR A 242 4.00 13.68 3.41
C TYR A 242 3.44 12.26 3.34
N ALA A 243 3.16 11.79 2.14
CA ALA A 243 2.63 10.46 1.89
C ALA A 243 3.79 9.46 1.69
N VAL A 244 3.96 8.55 2.65
CA VAL A 244 5.01 7.53 2.67
C VAL A 244 4.39 6.18 2.39
N GLY A 245 4.86 5.50 1.32
CA GLY A 245 4.40 4.15 0.99
C GLY A 245 4.90 3.14 2.01
N HIS A 246 4.00 2.31 2.55
CA HIS A 246 4.35 1.30 3.55
C HIS A 246 3.43 0.08 3.43
N GLY A 247 3.88 -1.06 3.92
CA GLY A 247 3.09 -2.28 4.04
C GLY A 247 3.51 -3.02 5.30
N HIS A 248 2.91 -2.63 6.45
CA HIS A 248 3.13 -3.35 7.70
C HIS A 248 2.92 -4.85 7.50
N LEU A 249 3.85 -5.66 8.00
CA LEU A 249 3.80 -7.12 7.88
C LEU A 249 4.22 -7.77 9.19
N ASP A 250 3.24 -8.34 9.89
CA ASP A 250 3.51 -9.21 11.03
C ASP A 250 4.38 -10.40 10.61
N LEU A 251 5.45 -10.68 11.34
CA LEU A 251 6.32 -11.82 11.06
C LEU A 251 5.66 -13.15 11.37
N ALA A 252 4.69 -13.17 12.25
CA ALA A 252 3.70 -14.21 12.44
C ALA A 252 2.48 -13.59 13.12
N TRP A 253 1.29 -13.88 12.65
CA TRP A 253 0.04 -13.43 13.27
C TRP A 253 -1.05 -14.48 13.06
N LEU A 254 -2.01 -14.21 12.19
CA LEU A 254 -3.04 -15.17 11.77
C LEU A 254 -2.56 -16.04 10.60
N TRP A 255 -1.25 -16.17 10.43
CA TRP A 255 -0.57 -17.04 9.46
C TRP A 255 0.78 -17.50 10.02
N PRO A 256 1.30 -18.66 9.56
CA PRO A 256 2.59 -19.18 10.00
C PRO A 256 3.77 -18.43 9.35
N VAL A 257 4.96 -18.50 9.97
CA VAL A 257 6.20 -17.85 9.48
C VAL A 257 6.53 -18.24 8.03
N ARG A 258 6.23 -19.47 7.59
CA ARG A 258 6.44 -19.88 6.19
C ARG A 258 5.70 -18.98 5.19
N GLU A 259 4.51 -18.46 5.58
CA GLU A 259 3.75 -17.53 4.76
C GLU A 259 4.33 -16.11 4.83
N THR A 260 4.90 -15.70 5.95
CA THR A 260 5.61 -14.41 6.05
C THR A 260 6.77 -14.33 5.07
N LYS A 261 7.55 -15.41 4.93
CA LYS A 261 8.66 -15.48 3.95
C LYS A 261 8.17 -15.24 2.52
N ARG A 262 7.00 -15.78 2.17
CA ARG A 262 6.36 -15.58 0.85
C ARG A 262 5.74 -14.19 0.72
N LYS A 263 5.08 -13.69 1.79
CA LYS A 263 4.49 -12.34 1.83
C LYS A 263 5.55 -11.24 1.68
N ALA A 264 6.73 -11.42 2.27
CA ALA A 264 7.84 -10.48 2.12
C ALA A 264 8.26 -10.35 0.63
N ILE A 265 8.46 -11.46 -0.08
CA ILE A 265 8.78 -11.42 -1.53
C ILE A 265 7.66 -10.70 -2.31
N ARG A 266 6.39 -11.01 -2.05
CA ARG A 266 5.23 -10.37 -2.69
C ARG A 266 5.20 -8.87 -2.43
N THR A 267 5.43 -8.44 -1.20
CA THR A 267 5.41 -7.03 -0.80
C THR A 267 6.51 -6.23 -1.51
N PHE A 268 7.74 -6.70 -1.45
CA PHE A 268 8.86 -6.00 -2.07
C PHE A 268 8.81 -6.05 -3.60
N SER A 269 8.30 -7.12 -4.21
CA SER A 269 8.12 -7.17 -5.67
C SER A 269 7.08 -6.18 -6.16
N ASN A 270 5.99 -5.98 -5.39
CA ASN A 270 5.01 -4.94 -5.67
C ASN A 270 5.59 -3.53 -5.46
N ALA A 271 6.38 -3.32 -4.40
CA ALA A 271 7.02 -2.03 -4.15
C ALA A 271 7.94 -1.61 -5.30
N ILE A 272 8.74 -2.55 -5.82
CA ILE A 272 9.59 -2.31 -6.99
C ILE A 272 8.74 -2.01 -8.23
N TYR A 273 7.70 -2.82 -8.49
CA TYR A 273 6.82 -2.60 -9.63
C TYR A 273 6.17 -1.21 -9.61
N GLU A 274 5.59 -0.82 -8.49
CA GLU A 274 4.92 0.49 -8.36
C GLU A 274 5.92 1.66 -8.47
N SER A 275 7.15 1.50 -7.99
CA SER A 275 8.19 2.52 -8.13
C SER A 275 8.65 2.73 -9.59
N GLU A 276 8.58 1.70 -10.41
CA GLU A 276 8.81 1.79 -11.85
C GLU A 276 7.69 2.56 -12.57
N GLN A 277 6.45 2.53 -12.03
CA GLN A 277 5.30 3.25 -12.56
C GLN A 277 5.20 4.69 -12.05
N CYS A 278 5.83 5.02 -10.92
CA CYS A 278 5.74 6.33 -10.28
C CYS A 278 7.07 6.71 -9.61
N GLN A 279 7.82 7.63 -10.23
CA GLN A 279 9.16 8.03 -9.76
C GLN A 279 9.15 8.75 -8.41
N SER A 280 8.06 9.44 -8.04
CA SER A 280 7.93 10.11 -6.74
C SER A 280 7.56 9.14 -5.60
N TYR A 281 7.18 7.90 -5.92
CA TYR A 281 6.83 6.90 -4.93
C TYR A 281 8.07 6.30 -4.27
N VAL A 282 8.09 6.32 -2.94
CA VAL A 282 9.10 5.66 -2.11
C VAL A 282 8.41 4.67 -1.19
N PHE A 283 8.90 3.44 -1.15
CA PHE A 283 8.43 2.40 -0.23
C PHE A 283 9.33 2.35 1.00
N ASN A 284 8.75 2.60 2.18
CA ASN A 284 9.41 2.40 3.46
C ASN A 284 9.34 0.91 3.82
N GLY A 285 10.49 0.24 3.77
CA GLY A 285 10.66 -1.16 4.17
C GLY A 285 11.28 -1.26 5.55
N SER A 286 10.45 -1.50 6.57
CA SER A 286 10.89 -1.77 7.93
C SER A 286 11.27 -3.24 8.12
N GLN A 287 11.85 -3.60 9.25
CA GLN A 287 12.17 -4.97 9.70
C GLN A 287 13.20 -5.71 8.85
N PRO A 288 14.51 -5.65 9.19
CA PRO A 288 15.59 -6.42 8.56
C PRO A 288 15.29 -7.90 8.33
N GLN A 289 14.50 -8.53 9.22
CA GLN A 289 14.11 -9.93 9.08
C GLN A 289 13.36 -10.22 7.78
N GLN A 290 12.58 -9.28 7.25
CA GLN A 290 11.91 -9.45 5.96
C GLN A 290 12.90 -9.51 4.81
N TYR A 291 13.91 -8.64 4.83
CA TYR A 291 14.98 -8.61 3.84
C TYR A 291 15.84 -9.89 3.91
N GLU A 292 16.11 -10.39 5.12
CA GLU A 292 16.85 -11.64 5.30
C GLU A 292 16.08 -12.84 4.75
N PHE A 293 14.76 -12.92 4.98
CA PHE A 293 13.92 -13.95 4.39
C PHE A 293 13.97 -13.93 2.85
N ILE A 294 14.01 -12.73 2.26
CA ILE A 294 14.11 -12.59 0.80
C ILE A 294 15.49 -13.00 0.32
N LYS A 295 16.57 -12.57 1.01
CA LYS A 295 17.94 -12.92 0.70
C LYS A 295 18.17 -14.43 0.73
N GLU A 296 17.64 -15.13 1.75
CA GLU A 296 17.69 -16.59 1.86
C GLU A 296 16.93 -17.30 0.72
N LYS A 297 15.74 -16.79 0.35
CA LYS A 297 14.83 -17.47 -0.58
C LYS A 297 15.06 -17.13 -2.04
N SER A 298 15.50 -15.92 -2.33
CA SER A 298 15.70 -15.40 -3.69
C SER A 298 16.83 -14.36 -3.71
N PRO A 299 18.12 -14.81 -3.64
CA PRO A 299 19.27 -13.90 -3.63
C PRO A 299 19.29 -12.95 -4.82
N GLU A 300 18.91 -13.41 -6.01
CA GLU A 300 18.83 -12.58 -7.22
C GLU A 300 17.78 -11.47 -7.08
N PHE A 301 16.66 -11.75 -6.44
CA PHE A 301 15.65 -10.73 -6.17
C PHE A 301 16.11 -9.75 -5.08
N PHE A 302 16.88 -10.20 -4.10
CA PHE A 302 17.47 -9.34 -3.09
C PHE A 302 18.45 -8.32 -3.72
N GLU A 303 19.20 -8.68 -4.75
CA GLU A 303 20.03 -7.72 -5.50
C GLU A 303 19.19 -6.65 -6.22
N LYS A 304 18.00 -6.98 -6.71
CA LYS A 304 17.06 -5.96 -7.24
C LYS A 304 16.58 -4.99 -6.15
N ILE A 305 16.39 -5.47 -4.92
CA ILE A 305 16.05 -4.62 -3.78
C ILE A 305 17.21 -3.66 -3.48
N LYS A 306 18.47 -4.15 -3.45
CA LYS A 306 19.65 -3.29 -3.26
C LYS A 306 19.71 -2.17 -4.30
N GLN A 307 19.54 -2.50 -5.57
CA GLN A 307 19.49 -1.50 -6.65
C GLN A 307 18.33 -0.49 -6.44
N SER A 308 17.19 -0.92 -5.92
CA SER A 308 16.06 -0.03 -5.64
C SER A 308 16.33 0.88 -4.43
N VAL A 309 17.07 0.40 -3.43
CA VAL A 309 17.57 1.22 -2.31
C VAL A 309 18.58 2.27 -2.79
N GLU A 310 19.52 1.89 -3.66
CA GLU A 310 20.51 2.81 -4.26
C GLU A 310 19.82 3.93 -5.07
N ARG A 311 18.75 3.61 -5.80
CA ARG A 311 17.94 4.59 -6.55
C ARG A 311 17.03 5.44 -5.65
N GLY A 312 16.87 5.10 -4.37
CA GLY A 312 15.97 5.79 -3.44
C GLY A 312 14.49 5.40 -3.56
N ASN A 313 14.15 4.33 -4.29
CA ASN A 313 12.78 3.85 -4.44
C ASN A 313 12.31 3.00 -3.25
N ILE A 314 13.25 2.34 -2.56
CA ILE A 314 13.03 1.64 -1.30
C ILE A 314 13.88 2.31 -0.24
N GLU A 315 13.25 2.70 0.87
CA GLU A 315 13.88 3.26 2.04
C GLU A 315 13.97 2.18 3.13
N PRO A 316 15.18 1.62 3.43
CA PRO A 316 15.38 0.82 4.62
C PRO A 316 15.17 1.69 5.86
N GLN A 317 14.21 1.34 6.72
CA GLN A 317 13.84 2.15 7.87
C GLN A 317 13.46 1.25 9.07
N GLY A 318 13.27 1.84 10.25
CA GLY A 318 12.76 1.17 11.44
C GLY A 318 13.78 0.87 12.53
N GLY A 319 15.02 0.60 12.17
CA GLY A 319 16.16 0.52 13.09
C GLY A 319 16.25 -0.74 13.96
N MET A 320 15.16 -1.41 14.30
CA MET A 320 15.12 -2.68 15.02
C MET A 320 15.05 -3.86 14.04
N TRP A 321 15.47 -5.05 14.49
CA TRP A 321 15.49 -6.27 13.69
C TRP A 321 14.09 -6.70 13.23
N VAL A 322 13.12 -6.60 14.16
CA VAL A 322 11.68 -6.77 13.91
C VAL A 322 10.93 -5.60 14.53
N GLU A 323 9.60 -5.59 14.48
CA GLU A 323 8.72 -4.73 15.29
C GLU A 323 8.39 -5.49 16.58
N PRO A 324 9.21 -5.39 17.66
CA PRO A 324 9.03 -6.17 18.86
C PRO A 324 8.02 -5.52 19.79
N ASP A 325 7.39 -6.30 20.66
CA ASP A 325 6.83 -5.77 21.91
C ASP A 325 7.91 -4.99 22.67
N THR A 326 7.56 -3.86 23.27
CA THR A 326 8.53 -3.00 23.96
C THR A 326 8.28 -2.93 25.48
N ASN A 327 7.29 -3.65 26.00
CA ASN A 327 6.95 -3.68 27.42
C ASN A 327 7.43 -4.96 28.13
N LEU A 328 7.28 -6.12 27.48
CA LEU A 328 7.67 -7.42 28.07
C LEU A 328 9.15 -7.75 27.94
N PRO A 329 9.84 -7.48 26.82
CA PRO A 329 11.27 -7.75 26.69
C PRO A 329 12.11 -6.86 27.60
N CYS A 330 13.22 -7.40 28.12
CA CYS A 330 14.17 -6.59 28.89
C CYS A 330 14.94 -5.58 27.99
N GLY A 331 15.53 -4.57 28.63
CA GLY A 331 16.28 -3.52 27.92
C GLY A 331 17.41 -4.03 27.03
N GLU A 332 18.13 -5.08 27.47
CA GLU A 332 19.18 -5.73 26.66
C GLU A 332 18.61 -6.33 25.37
N SER A 333 17.44 -6.94 25.41
CA SER A 333 16.77 -7.48 24.22
C SER A 333 16.43 -6.35 23.23
N LEU A 334 15.93 -5.22 23.72
CA LEU A 334 15.60 -4.06 22.87
C LEU A 334 16.87 -3.40 22.30
N ILE A 335 17.96 -3.34 23.05
CA ILE A 335 19.26 -2.86 22.54
C ILE A 335 19.76 -3.79 21.43
N ARG A 336 19.63 -5.11 21.59
CA ARG A 336 19.99 -6.08 20.54
C ARG A 336 19.14 -5.95 19.28
N GLN A 337 17.87 -5.67 19.41
CA GLN A 337 17.00 -5.35 18.28
C GLN A 337 17.58 -4.20 17.45
N CYS A 338 17.96 -3.10 18.10
CA CYS A 338 18.60 -1.96 17.44
C CYS A 338 19.99 -2.30 16.88
N PHE A 339 20.81 -3.01 17.65
CA PHE A 339 22.16 -3.38 17.24
C PHE A 339 22.15 -4.22 15.96
N TYR A 340 21.36 -5.30 15.95
CA TYR A 340 21.28 -6.18 14.77
C TYR A 340 20.58 -5.48 13.60
N GLY A 341 19.51 -4.74 13.84
CA GLY A 341 18.75 -4.05 12.80
C GLY A 341 19.59 -2.99 12.08
N LYS A 342 20.24 -2.10 12.83
CA LYS A 342 21.10 -1.05 12.25
C LYS A 342 22.36 -1.65 11.60
N THR A 343 22.95 -2.67 12.18
CA THR A 343 24.12 -3.35 11.60
C THR A 343 23.77 -3.99 10.27
N TYR A 344 22.62 -4.64 10.17
CA TYR A 344 22.13 -5.22 8.91
C TYR A 344 21.96 -4.16 7.83
N PHE A 345 21.24 -3.09 8.11
CA PHE A 345 21.00 -2.02 7.13
C PHE A 345 22.31 -1.33 6.69
N ARG A 346 23.25 -1.17 7.61
CA ARG A 346 24.57 -0.62 7.28
C ARG A 346 25.37 -1.57 6.39
N ASN A 347 25.39 -2.86 6.71
CA ASN A 347 26.19 -3.85 5.97
C ASN A 347 25.60 -4.14 4.59
N GLU A 348 24.26 -4.26 4.48
CA GLU A 348 23.61 -4.63 3.22
C GLU A 348 23.37 -3.45 2.29
N PHE A 349 23.09 -2.27 2.84
CA PHE A 349 22.64 -1.10 2.07
C PHE A 349 23.46 0.17 2.30
N GLY A 350 24.45 0.16 3.19
CA GLY A 350 25.22 1.37 3.54
C GLY A 350 24.41 2.44 4.27
N LYS A 351 23.24 2.09 4.83
CA LYS A 351 22.31 3.04 5.45
C LYS A 351 22.39 3.02 6.98
N ASP A 352 22.56 4.19 7.59
CA ASP A 352 22.49 4.37 9.06
C ASP A 352 21.14 4.98 9.45
N VAL A 353 20.18 4.13 9.74
CA VAL A 353 18.79 4.51 10.04
C VAL A 353 18.71 5.38 11.31
N LYS A 354 17.95 6.47 11.25
CA LYS A 354 17.79 7.46 12.32
C LYS A 354 16.41 7.46 12.98
N THR A 355 15.43 6.79 12.39
CA THR A 355 14.07 6.74 12.90
C THR A 355 13.71 5.33 13.34
N LEU A 356 13.21 5.18 14.57
CA LEU A 356 12.52 3.96 14.99
C LEU A 356 11.10 3.98 14.40
N TRP A 357 10.68 2.89 13.76
CA TRP A 357 9.39 2.77 13.08
C TRP A 357 8.64 1.55 13.58
N LEU A 358 7.65 1.77 14.46
CA LEU A 358 6.84 0.74 15.10
C LEU A 358 5.35 1.10 15.00
N PRO A 359 4.71 0.92 13.84
CA PRO A 359 3.33 1.38 13.62
C PRO A 359 2.30 0.60 14.44
N ASP A 360 2.55 -0.70 14.73
CA ASP A 360 1.55 -1.60 15.28
C ASP A 360 1.93 -2.23 16.64
N VAL A 361 2.81 -1.60 17.41
CA VAL A 361 3.21 -2.09 18.75
C VAL A 361 2.30 -1.50 19.84
N PHE A 362 1.95 -2.32 20.84
CA PHE A 362 0.84 -2.10 21.77
C PHE A 362 1.30 -1.40 23.07
N GLY A 363 1.88 -0.23 22.94
CA GLY A 363 2.40 0.57 24.04
C GLY A 363 3.93 0.51 24.13
N TYR A 364 4.54 1.51 24.79
CA TYR A 364 5.99 1.72 24.75
C TYR A 364 6.51 2.14 26.12
N THR A 365 7.46 1.37 26.65
CA THR A 365 8.11 1.66 27.93
C THR A 365 8.78 3.03 27.97
N ALA A 366 8.71 3.71 29.11
CA ALA A 366 9.40 4.98 29.34
C ALA A 366 10.93 4.91 29.24
N ALA A 367 11.51 3.71 29.21
CA ALA A 367 12.96 3.51 28.97
C ALA A 367 13.33 3.56 27.47
N LEU A 368 12.35 3.49 26.55
CA LEU A 368 12.62 3.40 25.13
C LEU A 368 13.34 4.63 24.54
N PRO A 369 13.06 5.90 24.97
CA PRO A 369 13.82 7.05 24.47
C PRO A 369 15.33 6.96 24.74
N GLN A 370 15.74 6.46 25.90
CA GLN A 370 17.14 6.21 26.24
C GLN A 370 17.79 5.21 25.25
N ILE A 371 17.08 4.11 24.96
CA ILE A 371 17.56 3.09 24.04
C ILE A 371 17.69 3.65 22.63
N ILE A 372 16.67 4.33 22.14
CA ILE A 372 16.66 5.00 20.82
C ILE A 372 17.87 5.92 20.67
N LYS A 373 18.05 6.85 21.63
CA LYS A 373 19.15 7.83 21.60
C LYS A 373 20.53 7.17 21.63
N LYS A 374 20.74 6.23 22.57
CA LYS A 374 22.03 5.54 22.72
C LYS A 374 22.36 4.59 21.57
N CYS A 375 21.34 4.13 20.84
CA CYS A 375 21.52 3.37 19.59
C CYS A 375 21.72 4.29 18.36
N GLY A 376 21.82 5.61 18.54
CA GLY A 376 22.11 6.58 17.47
C GLY A 376 20.92 6.88 16.57
N MET A 377 19.70 6.77 17.10
CA MET A 377 18.45 7.26 16.49
C MET A 377 17.93 8.46 17.28
N ASP A 378 17.11 9.29 16.66
CA ASP A 378 16.61 10.53 17.26
C ASP A 378 15.12 10.78 17.01
N SER A 379 14.50 9.94 16.20
CA SER A 379 13.10 10.06 15.79
C SER A 379 12.35 8.75 16.01
N PHE A 380 11.04 8.85 16.24
CA PHE A 380 10.17 7.70 16.46
C PHE A 380 8.81 7.88 15.78
N MET A 381 8.33 6.86 15.09
CA MET A 381 7.00 6.82 14.50
C MET A 381 6.18 5.65 15.05
N THR A 382 4.96 5.95 15.46
CA THR A 382 3.91 4.97 15.76
C THR A 382 2.52 5.55 15.50
N ILE A 383 1.50 4.68 15.40
CA ILE A 383 0.10 5.15 15.33
C ILE A 383 -0.77 4.55 16.46
N LYS A 384 -0.24 3.58 17.20
CA LYS A 384 -1.07 2.67 18.00
C LYS A 384 -1.85 3.35 19.14
N LEU A 385 -1.34 4.45 19.68
CA LEU A 385 -2.06 5.21 20.71
C LEU A 385 -3.36 5.86 20.18
N SER A 386 -3.54 5.95 18.86
CA SER A 386 -4.82 6.35 18.25
C SER A 386 -5.95 5.34 18.52
N TRP A 387 -5.64 4.15 19.04
CA TRP A 387 -6.58 3.10 19.42
C TRP A 387 -7.05 3.19 20.86
N ASN A 388 -6.57 4.15 21.64
CA ASN A 388 -7.06 4.39 23.00
C ASN A 388 -8.59 4.59 22.99
N ASN A 389 -9.26 3.98 23.97
CA ASN A 389 -10.73 3.97 24.03
C ASN A 389 -11.31 5.02 24.98
N ILE A 390 -10.54 5.51 25.95
CA ILE A 390 -11.01 6.40 27.01
C ILE A 390 -10.42 7.79 26.85
N ASN A 391 -9.09 7.89 26.72
CA ASN A 391 -8.38 9.16 26.59
C ASN A 391 -7.71 9.26 25.22
N ASP A 392 -8.02 10.29 24.49
CA ASP A 392 -7.23 10.64 23.30
C ASP A 392 -5.85 11.10 23.72
N PHE A 393 -4.80 10.46 23.19
CA PHE A 393 -3.44 10.93 23.42
C PHE A 393 -3.30 12.38 23.00
N PRO A 394 -2.72 13.29 23.83
CA PRO A 394 -2.84 14.74 23.64
C PRO A 394 -2.11 15.27 22.40
N HIS A 395 -1.13 14.58 21.86
CA HIS A 395 -0.23 15.05 20.81
C HIS A 395 -0.14 14.12 19.62
N HIS A 396 0.14 14.67 18.43
CA HIS A 396 0.60 13.92 17.26
C HIS A 396 2.11 14.10 17.05
N THR A 397 2.63 15.30 17.29
CA THR A 397 4.07 15.58 17.24
C THR A 397 4.53 16.14 18.57
N PHE A 398 5.54 15.51 19.17
CA PHE A 398 6.03 15.91 20.50
C PHE A 398 7.46 15.40 20.76
N ILE A 399 8.09 15.96 21.78
CA ILE A 399 9.36 15.48 22.32
C ILE A 399 9.08 14.51 23.46
N TRP A 400 9.46 13.27 23.27
CA TRP A 400 9.32 12.23 24.29
C TRP A 400 10.55 12.17 25.20
N ASN A 401 10.36 12.48 26.49
CA ASN A 401 11.40 12.44 27.50
C ASN A 401 11.44 11.07 28.19
N GLY A 402 12.57 10.41 28.10
CA GLY A 402 12.84 9.14 28.79
C GLY A 402 13.15 9.29 30.28
N LEU A 403 13.40 8.16 30.93
CA LEU A 403 13.74 8.10 32.35
C LEU A 403 15.06 8.81 32.70
N ASP A 404 16.00 8.88 31.76
CA ASP A 404 17.32 9.51 31.87
C ASP A 404 17.39 10.88 31.19
N ASP A 405 16.22 11.50 30.97
CA ASP A 405 16.05 12.76 30.24
C ASP A 405 16.52 12.75 28.76
N SER A 406 16.76 11.58 28.19
CA SER A 406 16.92 11.43 26.74
C SER A 406 15.68 11.91 26.00
N LYS A 407 15.88 12.71 24.94
CA LYS A 407 14.80 13.33 24.15
C LYS A 407 14.73 12.73 22.76
N VAL A 408 13.53 12.29 22.33
CA VAL A 408 13.25 11.73 21.02
C VAL A 408 12.09 12.48 20.38
N LEU A 409 12.24 12.90 19.13
CA LEU A 409 11.13 13.47 18.36
C LEU A 409 10.18 12.38 17.91
N VAL A 410 8.91 12.46 18.33
CA VAL A 410 7.86 11.51 17.99
C VAL A 410 6.88 12.13 17.01
N HIS A 411 6.46 11.36 16.03
CA HIS A 411 5.31 11.68 15.20
C HIS A 411 4.36 10.52 15.11
N MET A 412 3.09 10.79 15.38
CA MET A 412 1.97 9.85 15.18
C MET A 412 1.10 10.36 14.03
N PRO A 413 1.03 9.65 12.89
CA PRO A 413 0.18 10.03 11.77
C PRO A 413 -1.25 10.38 12.23
N PRO A 414 -1.73 11.61 11.96
CA PRO A 414 -2.99 12.10 12.52
C PRO A 414 -4.22 11.37 12.01
N GLU A 415 -4.13 10.70 10.86
CA GLU A 415 -5.21 9.84 10.37
C GLU A 415 -5.51 8.71 11.35
N GLY A 416 -4.49 8.24 12.10
CA GLY A 416 -4.60 7.15 13.06
C GLY A 416 -4.63 5.77 12.39
N ASP A 417 -4.01 5.67 11.22
CA ASP A 417 -3.94 4.44 10.43
C ASP A 417 -2.55 4.31 9.78
N TYR A 418 -2.04 3.09 9.63
CA TYR A 418 -0.86 2.75 8.82
C TYR A 418 -1.23 2.10 7.48
N ASN A 419 -2.54 1.94 7.23
CA ASN A 419 -3.13 1.35 6.03
C ASN A 419 -3.94 2.37 5.22
N SER A 420 -3.53 3.64 5.21
CA SER A 420 -4.27 4.69 4.52
C SER A 420 -4.50 4.35 3.05
N ASN A 421 -5.69 4.69 2.56
CA ASN A 421 -6.04 4.55 1.15
C ASN A 421 -5.57 5.72 0.29
N ALA A 422 -4.88 6.71 0.86
CA ALA A 422 -4.41 7.93 0.18
C ALA A 422 -5.52 8.68 -0.57
N THR A 423 -6.74 8.70 -0.03
CA THR A 423 -7.90 9.37 -0.64
C THR A 423 -7.95 10.87 -0.30
N PRO A 424 -8.67 11.70 -1.06
CA PRO A 424 -8.89 13.10 -0.70
C PRO A 424 -9.44 13.26 0.71
N TYR A 425 -10.33 12.37 1.14
CA TYR A 425 -10.87 12.36 2.50
C TYR A 425 -9.79 12.04 3.56
N ALA A 426 -8.92 11.07 3.29
CA ALA A 426 -7.84 10.70 4.20
C ALA A 426 -6.84 11.86 4.41
N PHE A 427 -6.49 12.57 3.34
CA PHE A 427 -5.63 13.76 3.42
C PHE A 427 -6.30 14.90 4.21
N GLU A 428 -7.59 15.17 3.95
CA GLU A 428 -8.33 16.16 4.71
C GLU A 428 -8.47 15.78 6.18
N LYS A 429 -8.76 14.51 6.49
CA LYS A 429 -8.82 13.97 7.85
C LYS A 429 -7.49 14.15 8.59
N THR A 430 -6.35 13.91 7.92
CA THR A 430 -5.01 14.13 8.46
C THR A 430 -4.84 15.59 8.88
N TYR A 431 -5.15 16.53 8.00
CA TYR A 431 -5.12 17.95 8.31
C TYR A 431 -6.05 18.31 9.47
N GLN A 432 -7.32 17.88 9.42
CA GLN A 432 -8.30 18.25 10.44
C GLN A 432 -7.91 17.77 11.84
N LYS A 433 -7.37 16.54 11.94
CA LYS A 433 -7.00 15.93 13.22
C LYS A 433 -5.66 16.39 13.79
N TYR A 434 -4.73 16.90 12.97
CA TYR A 434 -3.41 17.29 13.44
C TYR A 434 -3.51 18.33 14.57
N LYS A 435 -2.86 18.04 15.71
CA LYS A 435 -3.02 18.83 16.95
C LYS A 435 -2.04 19.99 17.01
N GLU A 436 -0.83 19.86 16.49
CA GLU A 436 0.26 20.84 16.61
C GLU A 436 0.32 21.84 15.43
N LYS A 437 -0.82 22.21 14.82
CA LYS A 437 -0.89 23.17 13.70
C LYS A 437 -0.34 24.55 14.01
N GLN A 438 -0.21 24.89 15.29
CA GLN A 438 0.38 26.17 15.72
C GLN A 438 1.91 26.15 15.70
N VAL A 439 2.51 24.95 15.58
CA VAL A 439 3.96 24.74 15.58
C VAL A 439 4.44 24.33 14.20
N SER A 440 3.69 23.47 13.51
CA SER A 440 4.11 22.89 12.23
C SER A 440 2.95 22.77 11.26
N ASP A 441 3.23 22.96 9.99
CA ASP A 441 2.30 22.85 8.86
C ASP A 441 2.50 21.55 8.06
N ILE A 442 3.14 20.54 8.66
CA ILE A 442 3.38 19.24 8.03
C ILE A 442 2.92 18.08 8.90
N ALA A 443 2.47 17.01 8.26
CA ALA A 443 2.22 15.71 8.90
C ALA A 443 2.53 14.55 7.95
N LEU A 444 2.76 13.36 8.51
CA LEU A 444 2.97 12.13 7.76
C LEU A 444 1.66 11.34 7.60
N MET A 445 1.50 10.71 6.45
CA MET A 445 0.53 9.66 6.19
C MET A 445 1.27 8.41 5.72
N SER A 446 1.06 7.29 6.40
CA SER A 446 1.52 5.97 5.95
C SER A 446 0.42 5.31 5.11
N PHE A 447 0.68 4.98 3.84
CA PHE A 447 -0.35 4.46 2.94
C PHE A 447 0.03 3.14 2.29
N GLY A 448 -0.96 2.29 2.10
CA GLY A 448 -0.82 0.95 1.49
C GLY A 448 -1.61 -0.11 2.23
N ILE A 449 -1.65 -1.34 1.73
CA ILE A 449 -2.33 -2.45 2.39
C ILE A 449 -1.31 -3.18 3.28
N GLY A 450 -1.42 -2.98 4.58
CA GLY A 450 -0.63 -3.70 5.59
C GLY A 450 -1.21 -5.06 5.95
N ASP A 451 -0.81 -5.59 7.11
CA ASP A 451 -1.22 -6.89 7.64
C ASP A 451 -1.04 -8.01 6.59
N GLY A 452 0.08 -7.97 5.86
CA GLY A 452 0.41 -8.93 4.82
C GLY A 452 -0.28 -8.69 3.47
N GLY A 453 -0.94 -7.56 3.26
CA GLY A 453 -1.63 -7.22 2.00
C GLY A 453 -0.74 -6.71 0.86
N GLY A 454 0.59 -6.66 1.07
CA GLY A 454 1.57 -6.38 0.03
C GLY A 454 1.79 -4.89 -0.28
N GLY A 455 1.51 -3.99 0.67
CA GLY A 455 1.76 -2.56 0.57
C GLY A 455 0.90 -1.82 -0.46
N PRO A 456 1.33 -0.63 -0.91
CA PRO A 456 0.64 0.13 -1.94
C PRO A 456 0.49 -0.65 -3.25
N GLY A 457 -0.53 -0.33 -4.01
CA GLY A 457 -0.76 -0.83 -5.36
C GLY A 457 -1.34 0.26 -6.24
N GLU A 458 -1.69 -0.08 -7.48
CA GLU A 458 -2.22 0.83 -8.51
C GLU A 458 -3.19 1.89 -7.96
N TYR A 459 -4.15 1.47 -7.12
CA TYR A 459 -5.13 2.39 -6.53
C TYR A 459 -4.47 3.49 -5.70
N HIS A 460 -3.62 3.10 -4.75
CA HIS A 460 -2.98 4.02 -3.81
C HIS A 460 -2.09 5.03 -4.54
N ILE A 461 -1.27 4.54 -5.47
CA ILE A 461 -0.35 5.37 -6.27
C ILE A 461 -1.14 6.37 -7.11
N ASN A 462 -2.19 5.89 -7.81
CA ASN A 462 -3.00 6.75 -8.66
C ASN A 462 -3.79 7.79 -7.86
N MET A 463 -4.27 7.46 -6.66
CA MET A 463 -4.97 8.42 -5.80
C MET A 463 -4.02 9.46 -5.22
N ALA A 464 -2.88 9.05 -4.65
CA ALA A 464 -1.87 9.96 -4.11
C ALA A 464 -1.39 10.95 -5.18
N LYS A 465 -1.03 10.45 -6.38
CA LYS A 465 -0.58 11.27 -7.52
C LYS A 465 -1.61 12.35 -7.92
N ARG A 466 -2.89 12.02 -7.92
CA ARG A 466 -3.95 13.00 -8.23
C ARG A 466 -4.13 14.01 -7.12
N CYS A 467 -4.01 13.58 -5.86
CA CYS A 467 -4.13 14.46 -4.71
C CYS A 467 -3.01 15.50 -4.61
N GLU A 468 -1.84 15.27 -5.22
CA GLU A 468 -0.75 16.27 -5.28
C GLU A 468 -1.24 17.61 -5.86
N ASN A 469 -2.10 17.57 -6.87
CA ASN A 469 -2.62 18.76 -7.55
C ASN A 469 -4.13 18.98 -7.40
N LEU A 470 -4.83 18.14 -6.63
CA LEU A 470 -6.26 18.23 -6.44
C LEU A 470 -6.61 19.45 -5.57
N ARG A 471 -7.62 20.24 -5.97
CA ARG A 471 -8.09 21.41 -5.23
C ARG A 471 -8.74 21.03 -3.90
N TYR A 472 -8.80 21.97 -2.97
CA TYR A 472 -9.59 21.96 -1.73
C TYR A 472 -9.15 20.95 -0.67
N ILE A 473 -7.98 20.37 -0.80
CA ILE A 473 -7.34 19.51 0.21
C ILE A 473 -5.94 20.05 0.54
N PRO A 474 -5.28 19.57 1.61
CA PRO A 474 -3.88 19.94 1.90
C PRO A 474 -2.95 19.68 0.71
N ASN A 475 -1.78 20.30 0.71
CA ASN A 475 -0.72 19.88 -0.17
C ASN A 475 -0.36 18.43 0.12
N VAL A 476 -0.14 17.64 -0.93
CA VAL A 476 0.25 16.24 -0.84
C VAL A 476 1.60 16.09 -1.51
N LYS A 477 2.52 15.39 -0.85
CA LYS A 477 3.86 15.10 -1.38
C LYS A 477 4.19 13.64 -1.11
N MET A 478 4.28 12.81 -2.14
CA MET A 478 4.89 11.49 -1.98
C MET A 478 6.37 11.65 -1.64
N SER A 479 6.85 10.94 -0.61
CA SER A 479 8.18 11.19 -0.04
C SER A 479 8.69 9.99 0.75
N SER A 480 9.97 10.04 1.14
CA SER A 480 10.55 9.16 2.15
C SER A 480 10.20 9.61 3.57
N SER A 481 10.27 8.69 4.53
CA SER A 481 10.10 9.02 5.94
C SER A 481 11.25 9.85 6.49
N GLU A 482 12.48 9.63 5.99
CA GLU A 482 13.66 10.43 6.35
C GLU A 482 13.47 11.90 5.98
N SER A 483 13.04 12.18 4.74
CA SER A 483 12.76 13.56 4.30
C SER A 483 11.68 14.25 5.13
N PHE A 484 10.66 13.51 5.58
CA PHE A 484 9.66 14.05 6.49
C PHE A 484 10.24 14.42 7.86
N PHE A 485 10.99 13.49 8.48
CA PHE A 485 11.57 13.75 9.80
C PHE A 485 12.64 14.85 9.77
N ASP A 486 13.40 14.98 8.69
CA ASP A 486 14.36 16.06 8.53
C ASP A 486 13.67 17.43 8.45
N GLU A 487 12.53 17.51 7.78
CA GLU A 487 11.72 18.73 7.77
C GLU A 487 11.13 19.00 9.15
N LEU A 488 10.57 17.98 9.79
CA LEU A 488 9.94 18.08 11.11
C LEU A 488 10.92 18.55 12.20
N LYS A 489 12.20 18.18 12.11
CA LYS A 489 13.27 18.57 13.04
C LYS A 489 13.57 20.07 13.05
N LYS A 490 13.19 20.81 12.01
CA LYS A 490 13.43 22.26 11.96
C LYS A 490 12.73 23.03 13.09
N ASP A 491 11.57 22.50 13.52
CA ASP A 491 10.75 23.08 14.59
C ASP A 491 10.89 22.36 15.93
N VAL A 492 11.91 21.52 16.10
CA VAL A 492 12.06 20.60 17.23
C VAL A 492 11.99 21.27 18.61
N SER A 493 12.44 22.54 18.75
CA SER A 493 12.41 23.30 19.99
C SER A 493 11.02 23.79 20.40
N ASN A 494 10.06 23.77 19.50
CA ASN A 494 8.74 24.36 19.67
C ASN A 494 7.65 23.31 19.99
N TYR A 495 7.96 22.03 19.84
CA TYR A 495 6.99 20.95 20.12
C TYR A 495 6.77 20.75 21.63
N PRO A 496 5.55 20.34 22.02
CA PRO A 496 5.28 19.99 23.42
C PRO A 496 6.13 18.80 23.86
N GLU A 497 6.41 18.76 25.18
CA GLU A 497 7.16 17.66 25.80
C GLU A 497 6.19 16.71 26.50
N TYR A 498 6.44 15.39 26.40
CA TYR A 498 5.74 14.35 27.12
C TYR A 498 6.74 13.48 27.86
N LYS A 499 6.51 13.20 29.16
CA LYS A 499 7.37 12.36 30.00
C LYS A 499 6.57 11.18 30.52
N GLY A 500 7.13 9.99 30.42
CA GLY A 500 6.52 8.76 30.88
C GLY A 500 6.40 7.70 29.79
N GLU A 501 5.69 6.61 30.07
CA GLU A 501 5.39 5.58 29.07
C GLU A 501 4.34 6.07 28.08
N LEU A 502 4.39 5.54 26.86
CA LEU A 502 3.31 5.71 25.89
C LEU A 502 2.34 4.52 26.06
N TYR A 503 1.36 4.72 26.93
CA TYR A 503 0.45 3.67 27.36
C TYR A 503 -0.72 3.50 26.38
N LEU A 504 -0.95 2.25 25.97
CA LEU A 504 -2.13 1.88 25.19
C LEU A 504 -3.23 1.40 26.15
N GLU A 505 -4.36 2.11 26.17
CA GLU A 505 -5.51 1.80 27.05
C GLU A 505 -6.34 0.59 26.55
N LYS A 506 -6.10 0.18 25.31
CA LYS A 506 -6.83 -0.94 24.70
C LYS A 506 -6.00 -2.21 24.74
N HIS A 507 -6.45 -3.18 25.52
CA HIS A 507 -5.86 -4.52 25.58
C HIS A 507 -6.52 -5.43 24.53
N GLN A 508 -5.79 -5.77 23.47
CA GLN A 508 -6.22 -6.74 22.47
C GLN A 508 -5.19 -7.85 22.32
N GLY A 509 -5.42 -8.96 23.03
CA GLY A 509 -4.79 -10.24 22.69
C GLY A 509 -3.27 -10.30 22.83
N THR A 510 -2.71 -9.55 23.74
CA THR A 510 -1.32 -9.72 24.15
C THR A 510 -1.25 -10.47 25.46
#